data_308c49a10dddfdba5376e9572de71363
#
_entry.id   308c49a10dddfdba5376e9572de71363
#
_cell.length_a   1.000
_cell.length_b   1.000
_cell.length_c   1.000
_cell.angle_alpha   90.00
_cell.angle_beta   90.00
_cell.angle_gamma   90.00
#
_symmetry.space_group_name_H-M   'P 1'
#
loop_
_entity.id
_entity.type
_entity.pdbx_description
1 polymer ?
#
loop_
_entity_poly.entity_id
_entity_poly.type
_entity_poly.pdbx_seq_one_letter_code
_entity_poly.pdbx_strand_id
1 'polypeptide(L)'
;MLYYTQQFVHIYLQFVQMDAPRLDRLTALLEGLSPKVTLTEKTEGFSLNIIKTEKSELTTASPSANQLKGLSLLVCPNQHSLENTLEPHQQCFMSFEVVFDGPMGPSFLVELAEPIWISMNEADPSLVQVMTLIANEMQASRCGQPLFINRAGEILLISLMRHLTSRPQQSSGLFHALSDPRIARSLVAIHSKPADPWTLETLAKLAGMSRTSFANNFRDSLHLSPGKYLENLRLAIARQLVQNGIGLKQIAKQTGYSSPSTLSRALGRNV
;
A
#
# COMPACT_ATOMS: atom_id res chain seq x y z
N MET A 1 -35.21 23.02 1.76
CA MET A 1 -33.88 22.71 1.21
C MET A 1 -32.70 23.09 2.13
N LEU A 2 -32.77 24.19 2.88
CA LEU A 2 -31.70 24.64 3.80
C LEU A 2 -31.53 23.79 5.09
N TYR A 3 -32.55 23.06 5.53
CA TYR A 3 -32.49 22.23 6.74
C TYR A 3 -31.67 20.94 6.57
N TYR A 4 -31.64 20.36 5.37
CA TYR A 4 -30.91 19.14 5.08
C TYR A 4 -29.35 19.40 4.95
N THR A 5 -28.99 20.58 4.46
CA THR A 5 -27.56 20.96 4.37
C THR A 5 -26.94 21.23 5.74
N GLN A 6 -27.66 21.80 6.69
CA GLN A 6 -27.16 22.01 8.05
C GLN A 6 -26.97 20.70 8.84
N GLN A 7 -27.86 19.73 8.67
CA GLN A 7 -27.68 18.41 9.30
C GLN A 7 -26.50 17.64 8.73
N PHE A 8 -26.29 17.66 7.40
CA PHE A 8 -25.14 17.03 6.77
C PHE A 8 -23.81 17.68 7.20
N VAL A 9 -23.76 18.99 7.28
CA VAL A 9 -22.58 19.73 7.78
C VAL A 9 -22.33 19.42 9.27
N HIS A 10 -23.39 19.31 10.08
CA HIS A 10 -23.25 18.99 11.50
C HIS A 10 -22.80 17.54 11.73
N ILE A 11 -23.29 16.57 10.98
CA ILE A 11 -22.84 15.18 10.98
C ILE A 11 -21.40 15.08 10.47
N TYR A 12 -21.05 15.81 9.41
CA TYR A 12 -19.68 15.85 8.89
C TYR A 12 -18.70 16.47 9.90
N LEU A 13 -19.09 17.56 10.59
CA LEU A 13 -18.28 18.18 11.64
C LEU A 13 -18.18 17.31 12.90
N GLN A 14 -19.21 16.53 13.27
CA GLN A 14 -19.13 15.55 14.35
C GLN A 14 -18.20 14.38 14.00
N PHE A 15 -18.19 13.93 12.72
CA PHE A 15 -17.24 12.92 12.24
C PHE A 15 -15.79 13.44 12.25
N VAL A 16 -15.59 14.74 12.00
CA VAL A 16 -14.26 15.38 12.01
C VAL A 16 -13.78 15.69 13.44
N GLN A 17 -14.68 15.81 14.44
CA GLN A 17 -14.34 16.07 15.84
C GLN A 17 -14.08 14.82 16.69
N MET A 18 -14.31 13.62 16.17
CA MET A 18 -13.99 12.39 16.86
C MET A 18 -12.54 11.98 16.62
N ASP A 19 -11.73 12.13 17.65
CA ASP A 19 -10.36 11.70 17.85
C ASP A 19 -9.25 12.62 17.28
N ALA A 20 -8.17 12.75 18.09
CA ALA A 20 -6.89 13.27 17.60
C ALA A 20 -6.56 12.61 16.25
N PRO A 21 -6.10 13.38 15.25
CA PRO A 21 -5.96 12.86 13.89
C PRO A 21 -5.15 11.58 13.93
N ARG A 22 -5.80 10.45 13.64
CA ARG A 22 -5.12 9.16 13.53
C ARG A 22 -4.03 9.35 12.49
N LEU A 23 -2.80 9.00 12.86
CA LEU A 23 -1.67 9.09 11.94
C LEU A 23 -2.03 8.35 10.65
N ASP A 24 -2.16 9.10 9.56
CA ASP A 24 -2.36 8.50 8.24
C ASP A 24 -1.03 7.91 7.76
N ARG A 25 -0.92 6.59 7.91
CA ARG A 25 0.31 5.84 7.64
C ARG A 25 0.47 5.47 6.18
N LEU A 26 -0.61 5.51 5.41
CA LEU A 26 -0.65 4.97 4.06
C LEU A 26 -0.72 6.03 2.97
N THR A 27 -1.32 7.21 3.20
CA THR A 27 -1.48 8.20 2.15
C THR A 27 -0.14 8.62 1.55
N ALA A 28 0.84 9.01 2.37
CA ALA A 28 2.16 9.42 1.86
C ALA A 28 2.90 8.27 1.15
N LEU A 29 2.71 7.02 1.61
CA LEU A 29 3.27 5.84 0.95
C LEU A 29 2.60 5.60 -0.41
N LEU A 30 1.26 5.63 -0.47
CA LEU A 30 0.49 5.44 -1.70
C LEU A 30 0.77 6.53 -2.74
N GLU A 31 0.91 7.79 -2.31
CA GLU A 31 1.35 8.90 -3.18
C GLU A 31 2.74 8.62 -3.77
N GLY A 32 3.67 8.13 -2.97
CA GLY A 32 5.01 7.74 -3.42
C GLY A 32 5.05 6.48 -4.30
N LEU A 33 4.05 5.61 -4.19
CA LEU A 33 3.89 4.42 -5.03
C LEU A 33 3.15 4.71 -6.34
N SER A 34 2.25 5.69 -6.37
CA SER A 34 1.39 6.03 -7.52
C SER A 34 0.78 4.79 -8.19
N PRO A 35 0.01 3.96 -7.47
CA PRO A 35 -0.49 2.72 -8.01
C PRO A 35 -1.55 2.95 -9.08
N LYS A 36 -1.50 2.14 -10.13
CA LYS A 36 -2.56 1.98 -11.13
C LYS A 36 -3.10 0.56 -11.05
N VAL A 37 -4.39 0.42 -10.90
CA VAL A 37 -5.05 -0.88 -10.79
C VAL A 37 -5.98 -1.06 -11.97
N THR A 38 -5.83 -2.16 -12.70
CA THR A 38 -6.60 -2.45 -13.91
C THR A 38 -7.11 -3.89 -13.86
N LEU A 39 -8.39 -4.09 -14.12
CA LEU A 39 -8.97 -5.41 -14.31
C LEU A 39 -8.34 -6.06 -15.55
N THR A 40 -7.88 -7.30 -15.45
CA THR A 40 -7.24 -8.03 -16.54
C THR A 40 -7.64 -9.50 -16.54
N GLU A 41 -7.63 -10.12 -17.72
CA GLU A 41 -7.78 -11.57 -17.87
C GLU A 41 -6.44 -12.30 -17.75
N LYS A 42 -5.32 -11.61 -17.99
CA LYS A 42 -3.96 -12.13 -17.89
C LYS A 42 -3.10 -11.19 -17.06
N THR A 43 -2.42 -11.74 -16.09
CA THR A 43 -1.48 -11.01 -15.24
C THR A 43 -0.06 -11.35 -15.65
N GLU A 44 0.70 -10.34 -16.06
CA GLU A 44 2.14 -10.47 -16.37
C GLU A 44 3.01 -9.84 -15.27
N GLY A 45 2.39 -9.15 -14.33
CA GLY A 45 3.04 -8.38 -13.28
C GLY A 45 2.50 -8.68 -11.87
N PHE A 46 2.71 -7.73 -10.98
CA PHE A 46 2.14 -7.78 -9.64
C PHE A 46 0.61 -7.72 -9.72
N SER A 47 -0.05 -8.67 -9.08
CA SER A 47 -1.51 -8.80 -9.20
C SER A 47 -2.22 -9.13 -7.91
N LEU A 48 -3.48 -8.68 -7.83
CA LEU A 48 -4.44 -9.03 -6.80
C LEU A 48 -5.49 -9.94 -7.42
N ASN A 49 -5.60 -11.16 -6.91
CA ASN A 49 -6.42 -12.18 -7.51
C ASN A 49 -7.48 -12.65 -6.52
N ILE A 50 -8.74 -12.59 -6.93
CA ILE A 50 -9.86 -13.13 -6.17
C ILE A 50 -10.00 -14.59 -6.53
N ILE A 51 -9.73 -15.48 -5.58
CA ILE A 51 -9.72 -16.92 -5.77
C ILE A 51 -10.95 -17.53 -5.14
N LYS A 52 -11.62 -18.42 -5.86
CA LYS A 52 -12.73 -19.23 -5.38
C LYS A 52 -12.28 -20.67 -5.21
N THR A 53 -12.58 -21.25 -4.06
CA THR A 53 -12.35 -22.66 -3.77
C THR A 53 -13.65 -23.43 -3.89
N GLU A 54 -13.69 -24.50 -4.68
CA GLU A 54 -14.92 -25.25 -4.99
C GLU A 54 -15.49 -26.08 -3.83
N LYS A 55 -14.73 -26.30 -2.77
CA LYS A 55 -15.17 -27.07 -1.59
C LYS A 55 -15.77 -26.19 -0.50
N SER A 56 -17.01 -25.74 -0.69
CA SER A 56 -17.84 -25.25 0.43
C SER A 56 -19.18 -25.91 0.35
N GLU A 57 -19.42 -26.94 1.19
CA GLU A 57 -20.75 -27.49 1.41
C GLU A 57 -21.70 -26.39 1.87
N LEU A 58 -22.87 -26.36 1.23
CA LEU A 58 -23.98 -25.44 1.50
C LEU A 58 -24.48 -25.62 2.94
N THR A 59 -24.07 -24.75 3.84
CA THR A 59 -24.79 -24.55 5.09
C THR A 59 -25.66 -23.30 4.98
N THR A 60 -26.92 -23.45 5.35
CA THR A 60 -28.00 -22.45 5.30
C THR A 60 -27.71 -21.25 6.21
N ALA A 61 -27.00 -20.26 5.71
CA ALA A 61 -26.80 -18.94 6.30
C ALA A 61 -27.27 -17.86 5.33
N SER A 62 -27.60 -16.66 5.85
CA SER A 62 -28.15 -15.54 5.08
C SER A 62 -27.41 -15.27 3.75
N PRO A 63 -28.09 -14.78 2.70
CA PRO A 63 -27.54 -14.65 1.34
C PRO A 63 -26.20 -13.93 1.24
N SER A 64 -26.00 -12.88 2.02
CA SER A 64 -24.76 -12.07 2.00
C SER A 64 -23.55 -12.77 2.62
N ALA A 65 -23.73 -13.64 3.62
CA ALA A 65 -22.63 -14.38 4.24
C ALA A 65 -22.17 -15.58 3.41
N ASN A 66 -23.06 -16.17 2.59
CA ASN A 66 -22.73 -17.31 1.71
C ASN A 66 -21.91 -16.91 0.48
N GLN A 67 -21.97 -15.66 0.02
CA GLN A 67 -21.27 -15.23 -1.18
C GLN A 67 -19.75 -15.17 -1.02
N LEU A 68 -19.26 -14.94 0.19
CA LEU A 68 -17.81 -14.87 0.48
C LEU A 68 -17.22 -16.20 0.96
N LYS A 69 -18.06 -17.21 1.24
CA LYS A 69 -17.55 -18.54 1.59
C LYS A 69 -16.73 -19.13 0.45
N GLY A 70 -15.51 -19.51 0.77
CA GLY A 70 -14.56 -20.06 -0.20
C GLY A 70 -13.87 -19.01 -1.07
N LEU A 71 -14.07 -17.70 -0.82
CA LEU A 71 -13.26 -16.67 -1.43
C LEU A 71 -12.01 -16.38 -0.60
N SER A 72 -10.91 -16.15 -1.30
CA SER A 72 -9.64 -15.69 -0.76
C SER A 72 -9.05 -14.62 -1.67
N LEU A 73 -8.25 -13.72 -1.11
CA LEU A 73 -7.43 -12.81 -1.90
C LEU A 73 -6.01 -13.38 -1.97
N LEU A 74 -5.51 -13.58 -3.19
CA LEU A 74 -4.13 -13.93 -3.46
C LEU A 74 -3.41 -12.70 -4.02
N VAL A 75 -2.39 -12.25 -3.31
CA VAL A 75 -1.41 -11.28 -3.81
C VAL A 75 -0.31 -12.06 -4.50
N CYS A 76 -0.14 -11.87 -5.81
CA CYS A 76 0.84 -12.59 -6.60
C CYS A 76 1.93 -11.62 -7.09
N PRO A 77 3.20 -11.79 -6.64
CA PRO A 77 4.32 -10.97 -7.11
C PRO A 77 4.70 -11.27 -8.56
N ASN A 78 5.41 -10.32 -9.22
CA ASN A 78 5.80 -10.41 -10.63
C ASN A 78 6.57 -11.68 -11.02
N GLN A 79 7.30 -12.28 -10.06
CA GLN A 79 8.13 -13.46 -10.30
C GLN A 79 7.37 -14.79 -10.12
N HIS A 80 6.11 -14.73 -9.73
CA HIS A 80 5.27 -15.91 -9.52
C HIS A 80 4.15 -15.94 -10.55
N SER A 81 3.97 -17.09 -11.21
CA SER A 81 2.82 -17.32 -12.08
C SER A 81 1.59 -17.67 -11.25
N LEU A 82 0.47 -17.01 -11.55
CA LEU A 82 -0.81 -17.33 -10.93
C LEU A 82 -1.17 -18.82 -11.09
N GLU A 83 -0.97 -19.36 -12.28
CA GLU A 83 -1.28 -20.76 -12.61
C GLU A 83 -0.48 -21.75 -11.76
N ASN A 84 0.80 -21.44 -11.47
CA ASN A 84 1.66 -22.28 -10.63
C ASN A 84 1.39 -22.15 -9.13
N THR A 85 0.64 -21.13 -8.73
CA THR A 85 0.34 -20.83 -7.33
C THR A 85 -1.01 -21.41 -6.90
N LEU A 86 -1.90 -21.68 -7.86
CA LEU A 86 -3.24 -22.24 -7.61
C LEU A 86 -3.21 -23.77 -7.48
N GLU A 87 -4.02 -24.28 -6.55
CA GLU A 87 -4.30 -25.70 -6.44
C GLU A 87 -5.41 -26.14 -7.41
N PRO A 88 -5.51 -27.44 -7.77
CA PRO A 88 -6.47 -27.93 -8.77
C PRO A 88 -7.95 -27.66 -8.48
N HIS A 89 -8.30 -27.40 -7.20
CA HIS A 89 -9.66 -27.09 -6.76
C HIS A 89 -9.92 -25.59 -6.56
N GLN A 90 -8.96 -24.77 -6.97
CA GLN A 90 -9.02 -23.31 -6.89
C GLN A 90 -9.16 -22.71 -8.28
N GLN A 91 -10.04 -21.72 -8.41
CA GLN A 91 -10.24 -20.99 -9.65
C GLN A 91 -10.05 -19.49 -9.41
N CYS A 92 -9.33 -18.85 -10.30
CA CYS A 92 -9.27 -17.40 -10.30
C CYS A 92 -10.60 -16.86 -10.85
N PHE A 93 -11.30 -16.13 -10.00
CA PHE A 93 -12.57 -15.49 -10.35
C PHE A 93 -12.36 -14.12 -11.01
N MET A 94 -11.33 -13.39 -10.57
CA MET A 94 -11.01 -12.05 -11.07
C MET A 94 -9.56 -11.70 -10.73
N SER A 95 -8.89 -11.02 -11.65
CA SER A 95 -7.53 -10.53 -11.49
C SER A 95 -7.44 -9.04 -11.75
N PHE A 96 -6.69 -8.36 -10.87
CA PHE A 96 -6.29 -6.97 -11.06
C PHE A 96 -4.77 -6.90 -11.19
N GLU A 97 -4.30 -6.35 -12.28
CA GLU A 97 -2.90 -5.98 -12.41
C GLU A 97 -2.65 -4.65 -11.70
N VAL A 98 -1.55 -4.57 -10.95
CA VAL A 98 -1.16 -3.36 -10.24
C VAL A 98 0.22 -2.92 -10.70
N VAL A 99 0.27 -1.75 -11.30
CA VAL A 99 1.51 -1.10 -11.73
C VAL A 99 1.81 0.04 -10.76
N PHE A 100 3.03 0.07 -10.22
CA PHE A 100 3.50 1.14 -9.34
C PHE A 100 4.38 2.10 -10.14
N ASP A 101 3.80 3.20 -10.61
CA ASP A 101 4.50 4.22 -11.42
C ASP A 101 5.36 5.16 -10.57
N GLY A 102 5.21 5.12 -9.26
CA GLY A 102 5.95 5.98 -8.35
C GLY A 102 7.37 5.48 -8.04
N PRO A 103 8.25 6.37 -7.55
CA PRO A 103 9.66 6.07 -7.28
C PRO A 103 9.88 4.96 -6.24
N MET A 104 8.87 4.72 -5.41
CA MET A 104 8.90 3.68 -4.38
C MET A 104 8.55 2.29 -4.89
N GLY A 105 7.96 2.19 -6.09
CA GLY A 105 7.45 0.92 -6.65
C GLY A 105 8.45 -0.22 -6.61
N PRO A 106 9.67 -0.08 -7.17
CA PRO A 106 10.66 -1.16 -7.16
C PRO A 106 11.06 -1.64 -5.76
N SER A 107 11.24 -0.71 -4.82
CA SER A 107 11.58 -1.06 -3.43
C SER A 107 10.41 -1.72 -2.69
N PHE A 108 9.21 -1.29 -2.98
CA PHE A 108 7.99 -1.84 -2.39
C PHE A 108 7.70 -3.27 -2.87
N LEU A 109 7.95 -3.56 -4.15
CA LEU A 109 7.77 -4.91 -4.70
C LEU A 109 8.71 -5.94 -4.08
N VAL A 110 9.89 -5.52 -3.59
CA VAL A 110 10.80 -6.40 -2.83
C VAL A 110 10.20 -6.85 -1.49
N GLU A 111 9.40 -5.99 -0.85
CA GLU A 111 8.70 -6.33 0.40
C GLU A 111 7.56 -7.34 0.19
N LEU A 112 7.06 -7.43 -1.04
CA LEU A 112 5.99 -8.34 -1.45
C LEU A 112 6.54 -9.38 -2.44
N ALA A 113 7.71 -9.97 -2.14
CA ALA A 113 8.37 -10.92 -3.03
C ALA A 113 7.71 -12.30 -3.07
N GLU A 114 7.01 -12.68 -2.00
CA GLU A 114 6.33 -13.97 -1.88
C GLU A 114 4.81 -13.83 -2.01
N PRO A 115 4.11 -14.84 -2.55
CA PRO A 115 2.66 -14.85 -2.60
C PRO A 115 2.02 -14.77 -1.21
N ILE A 116 1.01 -13.91 -1.06
CA ILE A 116 0.27 -13.75 0.19
C ILE A 116 -1.17 -14.21 0.00
N TRP A 117 -1.58 -15.21 0.79
CA TRP A 117 -2.94 -15.70 0.85
C TRP A 117 -3.70 -15.06 2.02
N ILE A 118 -4.85 -14.48 1.75
CA ILE A 118 -5.72 -13.89 2.76
C ILE A 118 -7.11 -14.51 2.64
N SER A 119 -7.45 -15.36 3.61
CA SER A 119 -8.81 -15.90 3.74
C SER A 119 -9.77 -14.80 4.19
N MET A 120 -10.98 -14.75 3.62
CA MET A 120 -11.99 -13.78 4.03
C MET A 120 -12.44 -13.92 5.48
N ASN A 121 -12.23 -15.09 6.10
CA ASN A 121 -12.51 -15.29 7.52
C ASN A 121 -11.50 -14.58 8.43
N GLU A 122 -10.31 -14.31 7.94
CA GLU A 122 -9.20 -13.66 8.68
C GLU A 122 -8.96 -12.21 8.23
N ALA A 123 -9.63 -11.79 7.17
CA ALA A 123 -9.46 -10.48 6.57
C ALA A 123 -9.99 -9.37 7.47
N ASP A 124 -9.38 -8.19 7.32
CA ASP A 124 -9.90 -6.95 7.93
C ASP A 124 -11.32 -6.67 7.41
N PRO A 125 -12.24 -6.14 8.24
CA PRO A 125 -13.60 -5.82 7.82
C PRO A 125 -13.69 -4.94 6.57
N SER A 126 -12.78 -3.99 6.37
CA SER A 126 -12.75 -3.14 5.18
C SER A 126 -12.43 -3.95 3.91
N LEU A 127 -11.52 -4.93 4.01
CA LEU A 127 -11.18 -5.82 2.91
C LEU A 127 -12.37 -6.72 2.54
N VAL A 128 -13.06 -7.28 3.56
CA VAL A 128 -14.28 -8.08 3.38
C VAL A 128 -15.38 -7.27 2.67
N GLN A 129 -15.58 -6.00 3.08
CA GLN A 129 -16.58 -5.12 2.45
C GLN A 129 -16.30 -4.86 0.97
N VAL A 130 -15.06 -4.57 0.61
CA VAL A 130 -14.68 -4.34 -0.79
C VAL A 130 -14.82 -5.61 -1.62
N MET A 131 -14.41 -6.75 -1.09
CA MET A 131 -14.61 -8.05 -1.76
C MET A 131 -16.08 -8.37 -1.98
N THR A 132 -16.94 -8.07 -1.00
CA THR A 132 -18.40 -8.19 -1.12
C THR A 132 -18.95 -7.28 -2.20
N LEU A 133 -18.49 -6.02 -2.23
CA LEU A 133 -18.89 -5.04 -3.23
C LEU A 133 -18.57 -5.52 -4.65
N ILE A 134 -17.36 -6.02 -4.87
CA ILE A 134 -16.92 -6.57 -6.17
C ILE A 134 -17.76 -7.80 -6.54
N ALA A 135 -17.94 -8.73 -5.61
CA ALA A 135 -18.72 -9.95 -5.84
C ALA A 135 -20.19 -9.64 -6.21
N ASN A 136 -20.81 -8.66 -5.55
CA ASN A 136 -22.18 -8.21 -5.87
C ASN A 136 -22.28 -7.55 -7.24
N GLU A 137 -21.29 -6.74 -7.63
CA GLU A 137 -21.28 -6.07 -8.93
C GLU A 137 -21.16 -7.08 -10.08
N MET A 138 -20.47 -8.19 -9.85
CA MET A 138 -20.30 -9.24 -10.86
C MET A 138 -21.54 -10.14 -11.06
N GLN A 139 -22.54 -10.08 -10.19
CA GLN A 139 -23.74 -10.91 -10.32
C GLN A 139 -24.71 -10.43 -11.44
N ALA A 140 -24.63 -9.17 -11.81
CA ALA A 140 -25.49 -8.60 -12.84
C ALA A 140 -24.70 -7.60 -13.69
N SER A 141 -24.81 -7.75 -15.01
CA SER A 141 -24.21 -6.78 -15.93
C SER A 141 -24.93 -5.43 -15.78
N ARG A 142 -24.19 -4.38 -15.44
CA ARG A 142 -24.71 -3.03 -15.21
C ARG A 142 -23.97 -1.99 -16.05
N CYS A 143 -24.66 -0.89 -16.35
CA CYS A 143 -24.04 0.23 -17.03
C CYS A 143 -22.89 0.79 -16.18
N GLY A 144 -21.70 1.01 -16.77
CA GLY A 144 -20.52 1.51 -16.06
C GLY A 144 -19.75 0.45 -15.25
N GLN A 145 -20.14 -0.82 -15.29
CA GLN A 145 -19.50 -1.91 -14.54
C GLN A 145 -17.97 -1.97 -14.70
N PRO A 146 -17.36 -1.87 -15.90
CA PRO A 146 -15.90 -1.94 -16.01
C PRO A 146 -15.19 -0.80 -15.26
N LEU A 147 -15.75 0.40 -15.30
CA LEU A 147 -15.21 1.54 -14.55
C LEU A 147 -15.36 1.33 -13.05
N PHE A 148 -16.53 0.85 -12.60
CA PHE A 148 -16.81 0.55 -11.20
C PHE A 148 -15.81 -0.49 -10.66
N ILE A 149 -15.60 -1.59 -11.38
CA ILE A 149 -14.69 -2.67 -10.97
C ILE A 149 -13.24 -2.18 -10.89
N ASN A 150 -12.76 -1.36 -11.84
CA ASN A 150 -11.41 -0.78 -11.76
C ASN A 150 -11.25 0.10 -10.51
N ARG A 151 -12.24 0.95 -10.18
CA ARG A 151 -12.21 1.76 -8.97
C ARG A 151 -12.29 0.91 -7.70
N ALA A 152 -13.08 -0.15 -7.72
CA ALA A 152 -13.14 -1.11 -6.62
C ALA A 152 -11.78 -1.84 -6.43
N GLY A 153 -11.05 -2.12 -7.50
CA GLY A 153 -9.68 -2.63 -7.45
C GLY A 153 -8.69 -1.68 -6.77
N GLU A 154 -8.80 -0.37 -7.03
CA GLU A 154 -7.99 0.64 -6.31
C GLU A 154 -8.31 0.63 -4.79
N ILE A 155 -9.59 0.56 -4.43
CA ILE A 155 -10.02 0.47 -3.03
C ILE A 155 -9.58 -0.87 -2.41
N LEU A 156 -9.59 -1.96 -3.19
CA LEU A 156 -9.10 -3.28 -2.77
C LEU A 156 -7.61 -3.21 -2.37
N LEU A 157 -6.78 -2.56 -3.19
CA LEU A 157 -5.37 -2.34 -2.87
C LEU A 157 -5.18 -1.56 -1.57
N ILE A 158 -5.92 -0.46 -1.37
CA ILE A 158 -5.86 0.32 -0.12
C ILE A 158 -6.26 -0.54 1.08
N SER A 159 -7.34 -1.33 0.95
CA SER A 159 -7.84 -2.20 2.01
C SER A 159 -6.86 -3.34 2.33
N LEU A 160 -6.20 -3.88 1.31
CA LEU A 160 -5.10 -4.83 1.47
C LEU A 160 -3.95 -4.21 2.27
N MET A 161 -3.49 -3.01 1.91
CA MET A 161 -2.39 -2.35 2.63
C MET A 161 -2.75 -2.04 4.09
N ARG A 162 -4.01 -1.69 4.38
CA ARG A 162 -4.52 -1.56 5.74
C ARG A 162 -4.46 -2.89 6.49
N HIS A 163 -4.88 -3.97 5.86
CA HIS A 163 -4.83 -5.32 6.43
C HIS A 163 -3.39 -5.71 6.77
N LEU A 164 -2.45 -5.56 5.83
CA LEU A 164 -1.03 -5.90 6.02
C LEU A 164 -0.36 -5.01 7.09
N THR A 165 -0.77 -3.75 7.22
CA THR A 165 -0.27 -2.85 8.27
C THR A 165 -0.82 -3.20 9.65
N SER A 166 -2.09 -3.62 9.74
CA SER A 166 -2.71 -4.01 11.01
C SER A 166 -2.29 -5.42 11.46
N ARG A 167 -1.94 -6.28 10.52
CA ARG A 167 -1.53 -7.67 10.72
C ARG A 167 -0.32 -7.99 9.86
N PRO A 168 0.89 -7.50 10.23
CA PRO A 168 2.09 -7.78 9.46
C PRO A 168 2.34 -9.28 9.36
N GLN A 169 2.56 -9.78 8.14
CA GLN A 169 2.81 -11.19 7.88
C GLN A 169 4.23 -11.61 8.29
N GLN A 170 5.12 -10.64 8.41
CA GLN A 170 6.54 -10.84 8.78
C GLN A 170 6.87 -10.04 10.03
N SER A 171 7.90 -10.48 10.76
CA SER A 171 8.44 -9.81 11.96
C SER A 171 9.29 -8.57 11.65
N SER A 172 9.53 -8.28 10.37
CA SER A 172 10.29 -7.13 9.87
C SER A 172 9.73 -6.68 8.51
N GLY A 173 10.27 -5.60 7.96
CA GLY A 173 9.83 -5.02 6.70
C GLY A 173 8.93 -3.79 6.88
N LEU A 174 8.51 -3.21 5.76
CA LEU A 174 7.79 -1.94 5.76
C LEU A 174 6.45 -2.01 6.52
N PHE A 175 5.67 -3.07 6.33
CA PHE A 175 4.37 -3.22 6.99
C PHE A 175 4.54 -3.41 8.50
N HIS A 176 5.57 -4.16 8.94
CA HIS A 176 5.91 -4.27 10.35
C HIS A 176 6.30 -2.91 10.95
N ALA A 177 7.16 -2.16 10.26
CA ALA A 177 7.56 -0.82 10.69
C ALA A 177 6.37 0.17 10.76
N LEU A 178 5.43 0.08 9.81
CA LEU A 178 4.20 0.88 9.81
C LEU A 178 3.21 0.45 10.90
N SER A 179 3.27 -0.77 11.42
CA SER A 179 2.42 -1.23 12.51
C SER A 179 2.81 -0.59 13.85
N ASP A 180 4.09 -0.26 14.09
CA ASP A 180 4.52 0.53 15.26
C ASP A 180 4.22 2.02 15.05
N PRO A 181 3.28 2.62 15.83
CA PRO A 181 2.93 4.03 15.66
C PRO A 181 4.10 5.01 15.82
N ARG A 182 5.15 4.63 16.56
CA ARG A 182 6.32 5.48 16.79
C ARG A 182 7.20 5.53 15.56
N ILE A 183 7.55 4.36 15.00
CA ILE A 183 8.33 4.26 13.76
C ILE A 183 7.54 4.83 12.58
N ALA A 184 6.24 4.54 12.50
CA ALA A 184 5.35 5.04 11.45
C ALA A 184 5.36 6.57 11.33
N ARG A 185 5.39 7.33 12.47
CA ARG A 185 5.48 8.80 12.41
C ARG A 185 6.70 9.29 11.65
N SER A 186 7.84 8.66 11.85
CA SER A 186 9.09 9.01 11.17
C SER A 186 9.03 8.62 9.69
N LEU A 187 8.47 7.45 9.36
CA LEU A 187 8.29 7.01 7.98
C LEU A 187 7.37 7.97 7.22
N VAL A 188 6.20 8.28 7.79
CA VAL A 188 5.25 9.25 7.19
C VAL A 188 5.93 10.62 6.94
N ALA A 189 6.72 11.12 7.90
CA ALA A 189 7.43 12.38 7.74
C ALA A 189 8.48 12.32 6.60
N ILE A 190 9.27 11.25 6.55
CA ILE A 190 10.26 11.01 5.49
C ILE A 190 9.58 10.92 4.11
N HIS A 191 8.48 10.19 3.99
CA HIS A 191 7.78 10.01 2.72
C HIS A 191 7.07 11.28 2.26
N SER A 192 6.42 12.01 3.18
CA SER A 192 5.72 13.26 2.85
C SER A 192 6.67 14.38 2.44
N LYS A 193 7.88 14.43 3.02
CA LYS A 193 8.85 15.51 2.79
C LYS A 193 10.28 14.96 2.68
N PRO A 194 10.60 14.22 1.62
CA PRO A 194 11.92 13.59 1.49
C PRO A 194 13.07 14.60 1.37
N ALA A 195 12.79 15.81 0.89
CA ALA A 195 13.80 16.87 0.74
C ALA A 195 14.21 17.54 2.06
N ASP A 196 13.38 17.43 3.11
CA ASP A 196 13.64 18.11 4.38
C ASP A 196 14.94 17.58 5.03
N PRO A 197 15.66 18.40 5.82
CA PRO A 197 16.94 18.04 6.43
C PRO A 197 16.76 17.13 7.64
N TRP A 198 16.19 15.94 7.40
CA TRP A 198 15.97 14.94 8.45
C TRP A 198 17.29 14.47 9.05
N THR A 199 17.36 14.52 10.37
CA THR A 199 18.47 13.98 11.16
C THR A 199 17.97 12.84 12.05
N LEU A 200 18.88 12.01 12.56
CA LEU A 200 18.52 10.97 13.54
C LEU A 200 17.79 11.57 14.75
N GLU A 201 18.21 12.76 15.18
CA GLU A 201 17.63 13.46 16.33
C GLU A 201 16.19 13.92 16.05
N THR A 202 15.95 14.56 14.90
CA THR A 202 14.60 15.04 14.54
C THR A 202 13.62 13.89 14.32
N LEU A 203 14.06 12.80 13.71
CA LEU A 203 13.25 11.60 13.50
C LEU A 203 12.95 10.88 14.83
N ALA A 204 13.94 10.73 15.71
CA ALA A 204 13.76 10.16 17.04
C ALA A 204 12.76 10.98 17.89
N LYS A 205 12.84 12.31 17.80
CA LYS A 205 11.89 13.22 18.48
C LYS A 205 10.46 13.02 17.95
N LEU A 206 10.25 12.88 16.65
CA LEU A 206 8.94 12.58 16.05
C LEU A 206 8.41 11.22 16.52
N ALA A 207 9.29 10.24 16.66
CA ALA A 207 8.94 8.91 17.18
C ALA A 207 8.65 8.92 18.69
N GLY A 208 9.01 9.99 19.43
CA GLY A 208 8.92 10.04 20.89
C GLY A 208 9.92 9.09 21.56
N MET A 209 11.11 8.91 20.96
CA MET A 209 12.14 7.95 21.39
C MET A 209 13.48 8.63 21.60
N SER A 210 14.37 8.01 22.41
CA SER A 210 15.78 8.38 22.41
C SER A 210 16.44 8.05 21.06
N ARG A 211 17.53 8.75 20.70
CA ARG A 211 18.26 8.49 19.45
C ARG A 211 18.69 7.04 19.30
N THR A 212 19.24 6.45 20.37
CA THR A 212 19.71 5.06 20.37
C THR A 212 18.55 4.08 20.21
N SER A 213 17.47 4.27 20.98
CA SER A 213 16.29 3.41 20.90
C SER A 213 15.65 3.49 19.53
N PHE A 214 15.49 4.70 18.97
CA PHE A 214 14.94 4.89 17.62
C PHE A 214 15.79 4.21 16.54
N ALA A 215 17.11 4.43 16.55
CA ALA A 215 18.02 3.85 15.56
C ALA A 215 17.99 2.31 15.58
N ASN A 216 17.93 1.70 16.76
CA ASN A 216 17.85 0.25 16.92
C ASN A 216 16.49 -0.27 16.43
N ASN A 217 15.36 0.25 16.94
CA ASN A 217 14.03 -0.20 16.53
C ASN A 217 13.80 -0.02 15.03
N PHE A 218 14.27 1.10 14.44
CA PHE A 218 14.15 1.34 13.00
C PHE A 218 14.96 0.31 12.19
N ARG A 219 16.18 -0.01 12.64
CA ARG A 219 17.03 -1.02 12.00
C ARG A 219 16.46 -2.43 12.15
N ASP A 220 15.95 -2.77 13.32
CA ASP A 220 15.35 -4.08 13.57
C ASP A 220 14.11 -4.28 12.70
N SER A 221 13.30 -3.22 12.51
CA SER A 221 12.11 -3.27 11.66
C SER A 221 12.44 -3.30 10.16
N LEU A 222 13.39 -2.50 9.67
CA LEU A 222 13.60 -2.26 8.23
C LEU A 222 14.94 -2.76 7.70
N HIS A 223 15.80 -3.36 8.55
CA HIS A 223 17.15 -3.79 8.23
C HIS A 223 18.08 -2.70 7.68
N LEU A 224 17.66 -1.43 7.80
CA LEU A 224 18.38 -0.25 7.34
C LEU A 224 18.44 0.81 8.45
N SER A 225 19.53 1.58 8.48
CA SER A 225 19.54 2.77 9.33
C SER A 225 18.59 3.85 8.78
N PRO A 226 18.03 4.75 9.62
CA PRO A 226 17.17 5.84 9.17
C PRO A 226 17.78 6.70 8.06
N GLY A 227 19.09 7.01 8.18
CA GLY A 227 19.82 7.79 7.17
C GLY A 227 19.95 7.06 5.84
N LYS A 228 20.20 5.73 5.87
CA LYS A 228 20.31 4.92 4.66
C LYS A 228 18.96 4.74 3.98
N TYR A 229 17.89 4.57 4.76
CA TYR A 229 16.53 4.53 4.25
C TYR A 229 16.17 5.83 3.50
N LEU A 230 16.42 6.99 4.12
CA LEU A 230 16.20 8.30 3.50
C LEU A 230 17.04 8.48 2.22
N GLU A 231 18.32 8.08 2.25
CA GLU A 231 19.20 8.13 1.06
C GLU A 231 18.62 7.30 -0.08
N ASN A 232 18.21 6.06 0.19
CA ASN A 232 17.62 5.17 -0.82
C ASN A 232 16.34 5.76 -1.42
N LEU A 233 15.44 6.32 -0.59
CA LEU A 233 14.24 6.98 -1.04
C LEU A 233 14.55 8.19 -1.95
N ARG A 234 15.47 9.07 -1.53
CA ARG A 234 15.90 10.22 -2.32
C ARG A 234 16.50 9.82 -3.67
N LEU A 235 17.28 8.75 -3.69
CA LEU A 235 17.85 8.23 -4.93
C LEU A 235 16.80 7.60 -5.85
N ALA A 236 15.81 6.90 -5.30
CA ALA A 236 14.69 6.36 -6.08
C ALA A 236 13.90 7.48 -6.76
N ILE A 237 13.55 8.54 -6.01
CA ILE A 237 12.90 9.74 -6.55
C ILE A 237 13.78 10.41 -7.62
N ALA A 238 15.07 10.54 -7.35
CA ALA A 238 16.00 11.19 -8.29
C ALA A 238 16.10 10.43 -9.61
N ARG A 239 16.18 9.10 -9.58
CA ARG A 239 16.23 8.26 -10.80
C ARG A 239 14.98 8.43 -11.65
N GLN A 240 13.81 8.41 -11.04
CA GLN A 240 12.55 8.63 -11.76
C GLN A 240 12.50 10.03 -12.40
N LEU A 241 12.91 11.06 -11.68
CA LEU A 241 12.95 12.42 -12.22
C LEU A 241 13.97 12.58 -13.36
N VAL A 242 15.10 11.86 -13.31
CA VAL A 242 16.06 11.80 -14.43
C VAL A 242 15.42 11.14 -15.65
N GLN A 243 14.72 10.02 -15.47
CA GLN A 243 14.00 9.34 -16.56
C GLN A 243 12.91 10.23 -17.19
N ASN A 244 12.30 11.11 -16.40
CA ASN A 244 11.32 12.09 -16.86
C ASN A 244 11.98 13.35 -17.48
N GLY A 245 13.31 13.37 -17.67
CA GLY A 245 14.03 14.46 -18.33
C GLY A 245 14.24 15.71 -17.48
N ILE A 246 14.03 15.64 -16.16
CA ILE A 246 14.22 16.78 -15.26
C ILE A 246 15.72 17.06 -15.06
N GLY A 247 16.11 18.33 -15.06
CA GLY A 247 17.51 18.73 -14.90
C GLY A 247 18.07 18.50 -13.48
N LEU A 248 19.32 18.06 -13.35
CA LEU A 248 19.97 17.71 -12.07
C LEU A 248 19.90 18.81 -11.00
N LYS A 249 19.91 20.09 -11.38
CA LYS A 249 19.78 21.21 -10.42
C LYS A 249 18.41 21.22 -9.73
N GLN A 250 17.37 20.97 -10.48
CA GLN A 250 15.99 20.88 -9.97
C GLN A 250 15.80 19.62 -9.14
N ILE A 251 16.33 18.48 -9.61
CA ILE A 251 16.28 17.21 -8.89
C ILE A 251 16.99 17.32 -7.54
N ALA A 252 18.19 17.89 -7.48
CA ALA A 252 18.91 18.07 -6.22
C ALA A 252 18.07 18.85 -5.19
N LYS A 253 17.40 19.93 -5.62
CA LYS A 253 16.50 20.71 -4.77
C LYS A 253 15.30 19.89 -4.28
N GLN A 254 14.66 19.12 -5.16
CA GLN A 254 13.47 18.31 -4.84
C GLN A 254 13.77 17.10 -3.96
N THR A 255 15.01 16.63 -3.99
CA THR A 255 15.44 15.43 -3.23
C THR A 255 16.32 15.77 -2.03
N GLY A 256 16.54 17.06 -1.74
CA GLY A 256 17.29 17.50 -0.56
C GLY A 256 18.81 17.27 -0.63
N TYR A 257 19.39 17.16 -1.85
CA TYR A 257 20.83 17.16 -2.04
C TYR A 257 21.36 18.62 -2.09
N SER A 258 22.49 18.84 -1.45
CA SER A 258 23.10 20.18 -1.35
C SER A 258 23.57 20.75 -2.69
N SER A 259 23.87 19.89 -3.67
CA SER A 259 24.31 20.32 -5.01
C SER A 259 24.05 19.23 -6.07
N PRO A 260 23.96 19.64 -7.37
CA PRO A 260 23.89 18.69 -8.49
C PRO A 260 25.08 17.72 -8.52
N SER A 261 26.28 18.17 -8.15
CA SER A 261 27.47 17.31 -8.11
C SER A 261 27.42 16.26 -7.02
N THR A 262 26.84 16.58 -5.86
CA THR A 262 26.61 15.60 -4.77
C THR A 262 25.61 14.54 -5.20
N LEU A 263 24.50 14.98 -5.84
CA LEU A 263 23.49 14.06 -6.38
C LEU A 263 24.08 13.15 -7.47
N SER A 264 24.83 13.71 -8.44
CA SER A 264 25.45 12.93 -9.52
C SER A 264 26.39 11.84 -8.98
N ARG A 265 27.22 12.17 -7.99
CA ARG A 265 28.06 11.17 -7.29
C ARG A 265 27.26 10.11 -6.57
N ALA A 266 26.14 10.46 -5.96
CA ALA A 266 25.28 9.52 -5.26
C ALA A 266 24.56 8.57 -6.25
N LEU A 267 24.12 9.08 -7.40
CA LEU A 267 23.53 8.29 -8.48
C LEU A 267 24.57 7.31 -9.07
N GLY A 268 25.82 7.73 -9.30
CA GLY A 268 26.87 6.89 -9.87
C GLY A 268 27.44 5.83 -8.92
N ARG A 269 27.28 5.95 -7.61
CA ARG A 269 27.72 4.94 -6.62
C ARG A 269 26.79 3.75 -6.46
N ASN A 270 25.59 3.83 -6.99
CA ASN A 270 24.54 2.82 -6.84
C ASN A 270 24.10 2.22 -8.21
N VAL A 271 25.02 2.22 -9.19
CA VAL A 271 24.90 1.49 -10.46
C VAL A 271 25.68 0.19 -10.36
#